data_6171c8936980f0b20f7ffca60eb13df6
#
_entry.id   6171c8936980f0b20f7ffca60eb13df6
#
_cell.length_a   1.000
_cell.length_b   1.000
_cell.length_c   1.000
_cell.angle_alpha   90.00
_cell.angle_beta   90.00
_cell.angle_gamma   90.00
#
_symmetry.space_group_name_H-M   'P 1'
#
loop_
_entity.id
_entity.type
_entity.pdbx_description
1 polymer ?
#
loop_
_entity_poly.entity_id
_entity_poly.type
_entity_poly.pdbx_seq_one_letter_code
_entity_poly.pdbx_strand_id
1 'polypeptide(L)'
;MIIIYTVEKIVEKLLYSNSTNFVEIKYLNRVKKELKNVKYNIYEPFIGATKVILYNKMPNIKIYEIVSSNDLRHQDILGTLYSLNISDEMFGDVVIWNNRYFIIILSCIDNYIKSNLTSIRNSKVDLIEKDQYYLRNYKQEYEECIIIVPSIRVDVIVSKIINSSRSNA
;
A
#
# COMPACT_ATOMS: atom_id res chain seq x y z
N MET A 1 -10.64 -3.43 16.42
CA MET A 1 -10.20 -4.84 16.36
C MET A 1 -9.25 -4.96 15.18
N ILE A 2 -7.95 -4.96 15.47
CA ILE A 2 -6.92 -5.15 14.42
C ILE A 2 -7.06 -6.62 14.00
N ILE A 3 -7.59 -6.85 12.82
CA ILE A 3 -7.57 -8.19 12.21
C ILE A 3 -6.12 -8.43 11.82
N ILE A 4 -5.40 -9.13 12.69
CA ILE A 4 -4.07 -9.65 12.35
C ILE A 4 -4.32 -10.65 11.22
N TYR A 5 -3.99 -10.29 10.01
CA TYR A 5 -3.98 -11.22 8.89
C TYR A 5 -2.98 -12.30 9.21
N THR A 6 -3.49 -13.47 9.57
CA THR A 6 -2.61 -14.59 9.86
C THR A 6 -2.06 -15.12 8.53
N VAL A 7 -0.84 -15.59 8.56
CA VAL A 7 -0.20 -16.21 7.38
C VAL A 7 -1.08 -17.33 6.82
N GLU A 8 -1.79 -18.07 7.68
CA GLU A 8 -2.72 -19.13 7.30
C GLU A 8 -3.84 -18.60 6.38
N LYS A 9 -4.45 -17.45 6.67
CA LYS A 9 -5.50 -16.87 5.83
C LYS A 9 -4.98 -16.46 4.44
N ILE A 10 -3.75 -15.97 4.37
CA ILE A 10 -3.11 -15.63 3.09
C ILE A 10 -2.92 -16.90 2.26
N VAL A 11 -2.43 -17.97 2.88
CA VAL A 11 -2.21 -19.27 2.24
C VAL A 11 -3.54 -19.86 1.77
N GLU A 12 -4.54 -19.91 2.65
CA GLU A 12 -5.90 -20.36 2.31
C GLU A 12 -6.46 -19.60 1.12
N LYS A 13 -6.38 -18.28 1.16
CA LYS A 13 -6.92 -17.45 0.07
C LYS A 13 -6.25 -17.75 -1.27
N LEU A 14 -4.93 -17.93 -1.30
CA LEU A 14 -4.23 -18.32 -2.52
C LEU A 14 -4.72 -19.69 -3.04
N LEU A 15 -4.87 -20.66 -2.15
CA LEU A 15 -5.26 -22.03 -2.52
C LEU A 15 -6.70 -22.10 -3.04
N TYR A 16 -7.63 -21.39 -2.41
CA TYR A 16 -9.06 -21.45 -2.78
C TYR A 16 -9.45 -20.47 -3.88
N SER A 17 -8.84 -19.28 -3.92
CA SER A 17 -9.22 -18.22 -4.84
C SER A 17 -8.24 -18.00 -5.99
N ASN A 18 -7.14 -18.76 -6.04
CA ASN A 18 -6.04 -18.60 -6.99
C ASN A 18 -5.31 -17.23 -6.94
N SER A 19 -5.67 -16.38 -6.00
CA SER A 19 -4.97 -15.13 -5.71
C SER A 19 -5.25 -14.65 -4.30
N THR A 20 -4.29 -13.97 -3.71
CA THR A 20 -4.49 -13.25 -2.45
C THR A 20 -5.08 -11.87 -2.71
N ASN A 21 -5.50 -11.18 -1.67
CA ASN A 21 -5.58 -9.72 -1.66
C ASN A 21 -4.16 -9.14 -1.58
N PHE A 22 -4.04 -7.82 -1.40
CA PHE A 22 -2.74 -7.20 -1.15
C PHE A 22 -2.16 -7.70 0.18
N VAL A 23 -0.91 -8.13 0.14
CA VAL A 23 -0.15 -8.68 1.26
C VAL A 23 1.09 -7.83 1.48
N GLU A 24 1.31 -7.35 2.70
CA GLU A 24 2.53 -6.63 3.03
C GLU A 24 3.77 -7.54 2.90
N ILE A 25 4.83 -7.00 2.31
CA ILE A 25 6.11 -7.72 2.08
C ILE A 25 6.66 -8.34 3.37
N LYS A 26 6.45 -7.72 4.53
CA LYS A 26 6.92 -8.27 5.82
C LYS A 26 6.42 -9.69 6.13
N TYR A 27 5.28 -10.10 5.53
CA TYR A 27 4.72 -11.44 5.71
C TYR A 27 5.24 -12.46 4.70
N LEU A 28 5.84 -12.02 3.58
CA LEU A 28 6.23 -12.90 2.48
C LEU A 28 7.16 -14.05 2.91
N ASN A 29 8.13 -13.80 3.78
CA ASN A 29 9.06 -14.84 4.21
C ASN A 29 8.36 -15.95 4.98
N ARG A 30 7.32 -15.63 5.75
CA ARG A 30 6.50 -16.63 6.47
C ARG A 30 5.60 -17.38 5.50
N VAL A 31 4.91 -16.65 4.62
CA VAL A 31 4.05 -17.24 3.58
C VAL A 31 4.83 -18.20 2.68
N LYS A 32 6.04 -17.83 2.24
CA LYS A 32 6.93 -18.68 1.44
C LYS A 32 7.27 -19.97 2.15
N LYS A 33 7.43 -19.98 3.47
CA LYS A 33 7.71 -21.19 4.25
C LYS A 33 6.52 -22.15 4.25
N GLU A 34 5.30 -21.63 4.34
CA GLU A 34 4.07 -22.44 4.30
C GLU A 34 3.78 -22.97 2.88
N LEU A 35 4.14 -22.18 1.85
CA LEU A 35 3.87 -22.52 0.44
C LEU A 35 5.01 -23.29 -0.26
N LYS A 36 5.88 -23.98 0.47
CA LYS A 36 7.09 -24.65 -0.08
C LYS A 36 6.85 -25.48 -1.34
N ASN A 37 5.70 -26.15 -1.45
CA ASN A 37 5.35 -27.05 -2.54
C ASN A 37 4.26 -26.49 -3.47
N VAL A 38 3.87 -25.23 -3.30
CA VAL A 38 2.82 -24.59 -4.10
C VAL A 38 3.47 -23.65 -5.10
N LYS A 39 3.14 -23.80 -6.38
CA LYS A 39 3.58 -22.86 -7.42
C LYS A 39 2.68 -21.60 -7.33
N TYR A 40 3.28 -20.44 -7.41
CA TYR A 40 2.60 -19.16 -7.48
C TYR A 40 3.51 -18.10 -8.09
N ASN A 41 2.92 -17.03 -8.56
CA ASN A 41 3.61 -15.82 -9.02
C ASN A 41 3.40 -14.70 -8.01
N ILE A 42 4.23 -13.67 -8.08
CA ILE A 42 4.09 -12.45 -7.28
C ILE A 42 3.85 -11.29 -8.24
N TYR A 43 2.76 -10.58 -8.02
CA TYR A 43 2.53 -9.30 -8.66
C TYR A 43 3.03 -8.19 -7.74
N GLU A 44 4.03 -7.47 -8.22
CA GLU A 44 4.58 -6.27 -7.61
C GLU A 44 4.19 -5.09 -8.51
N PRO A 45 3.36 -4.15 -8.05
CA PRO A 45 2.87 -3.05 -8.90
C PRO A 45 3.97 -2.17 -9.47
N PHE A 46 5.04 -1.99 -8.71
CA PHE A 46 6.24 -1.23 -9.07
C PHE A 46 7.44 -1.70 -8.21
N ILE A 47 8.64 -1.36 -8.61
CA ILE A 47 9.87 -1.76 -7.89
C ILE A 47 9.91 -1.07 -6.52
N GLY A 48 9.94 -1.85 -5.45
CA GLY A 48 9.96 -1.35 -4.07
C GLY A 48 8.56 -1.18 -3.46
N ALA A 49 7.51 -1.72 -4.09
CA ALA A 49 6.18 -1.76 -3.49
C ALA A 49 6.22 -2.46 -2.14
N THR A 50 5.49 -1.92 -1.15
CA THR A 50 5.39 -2.53 0.19
C THR A 50 4.30 -3.57 0.28
N LYS A 51 3.39 -3.60 -0.69
CA LYS A 51 2.30 -4.56 -0.80
C LYS A 51 2.32 -5.25 -2.17
N VAL A 52 2.12 -6.55 -2.14
CA VAL A 52 2.15 -7.43 -3.31
C VAL A 52 0.94 -8.37 -3.32
N ILE A 53 0.67 -9.02 -4.45
CA ILE A 53 -0.33 -10.07 -4.58
C ILE A 53 0.36 -11.37 -4.99
N LEU A 54 0.06 -12.46 -4.28
CA LEU A 54 0.46 -13.81 -4.67
C LEU A 54 -0.67 -14.40 -5.53
N TYR A 55 -0.33 -15.03 -6.66
CA TYR A 55 -1.36 -15.50 -7.56
C TYR A 55 -0.94 -16.70 -8.41
N ASN A 56 -1.90 -17.54 -8.76
CA ASN A 56 -1.86 -18.52 -9.84
C ASN A 56 -2.61 -18.01 -11.07
N LYS A 57 -3.71 -17.28 -10.83
CA LYS A 57 -4.44 -16.53 -11.85
C LYS A 57 -4.39 -15.04 -11.45
N MET A 58 -3.88 -14.22 -12.37
CA MET A 58 -3.73 -12.78 -12.13
C MET A 58 -5.09 -12.18 -11.73
N PRO A 59 -5.18 -11.51 -10.57
CA PRO A 59 -6.40 -10.82 -10.17
C PRO A 59 -6.60 -9.57 -11.03
N ASN A 60 -7.86 -9.15 -11.16
CA ASN A 60 -8.16 -7.86 -11.74
C ASN A 60 -7.83 -6.76 -10.73
N ILE A 61 -6.95 -5.87 -11.13
CA ILE A 61 -6.58 -4.66 -10.39
C ILE A 61 -6.94 -3.43 -11.21
N LYS A 62 -7.10 -2.31 -10.52
CA LYS A 62 -7.30 -0.99 -11.12
C LYS A 62 -6.29 -0.02 -10.53
N ILE A 63 -5.77 0.85 -11.37
CA ILE A 63 -4.92 1.97 -10.96
C ILE A 63 -5.68 3.25 -11.26
N TYR A 64 -5.82 4.11 -10.28
CA TYR A 64 -6.43 5.42 -10.42
C TYR A 64 -5.44 6.50 -10.10
N GLU A 65 -5.35 7.50 -10.97
CA GLU A 65 -4.83 8.79 -10.64
C GLU A 65 -5.91 9.59 -9.91
N ILE A 66 -5.56 10.15 -8.78
CA ILE A 66 -6.41 11.07 -8.04
C ILE A 66 -6.05 12.48 -8.47
N VAL A 67 -6.96 13.14 -9.16
CA VAL A 67 -6.82 14.55 -9.56
C VAL A 67 -7.47 15.42 -8.51
N SER A 68 -6.73 16.36 -7.96
CA SER A 68 -7.18 17.30 -6.92
C SER A 68 -6.75 18.71 -7.26
N SER A 69 -7.58 19.70 -6.89
CA SER A 69 -7.23 21.12 -7.01
C SER A 69 -6.18 21.58 -6.00
N ASN A 70 -5.99 20.83 -4.92
CA ASN A 70 -5.03 21.13 -3.86
C ASN A 70 -4.05 19.99 -3.68
N ASP A 71 -2.88 20.31 -3.14
CA ASP A 71 -1.89 19.29 -2.80
C ASP A 71 -2.41 18.35 -1.70
N LEU A 72 -2.22 17.07 -1.92
CA LEU A 72 -2.59 16.01 -1.01
C LEU A 72 -1.33 15.39 -0.40
N ARG A 73 -1.42 14.99 0.86
CA ARG A 73 -0.38 14.19 1.49
C ARG A 73 -0.78 12.72 1.42
N HIS A 74 0.21 11.85 1.40
CA HIS A 74 0.03 10.40 1.46
C HIS A 74 -0.96 9.96 2.56
N GLN A 75 -0.78 10.50 3.77
CA GLN A 75 -1.65 10.20 4.92
C GLN A 75 -3.10 10.69 4.76
N ASP A 76 -3.35 11.74 3.97
CA ASP A 76 -4.70 12.25 3.72
C ASP A 76 -5.49 11.28 2.84
N ILE A 77 -4.80 10.69 1.84
CA ILE A 77 -5.38 9.67 0.95
C ILE A 77 -5.66 8.40 1.75
N LEU A 78 -4.68 7.89 2.50
CA LEU A 78 -4.85 6.71 3.35
C LEU A 78 -5.97 6.89 4.38
N GLY A 79 -5.98 8.01 5.09
CA GLY A 79 -7.01 8.32 6.08
C GLY A 79 -8.41 8.33 5.47
N THR A 80 -8.54 8.82 4.23
CA THR A 80 -9.83 8.80 3.52
C THR A 80 -10.24 7.36 3.15
N LEU A 81 -9.33 6.54 2.63
CA LEU A 81 -9.62 5.13 2.33
C LEU A 81 -10.10 4.38 3.58
N TYR A 82 -9.44 4.57 4.70
CA TYR A 82 -9.86 3.96 5.97
C TYR A 82 -11.20 4.52 6.48
N SER A 83 -11.47 5.82 6.32
CA SER A 83 -12.76 6.42 6.71
C SER A 83 -13.94 5.89 5.88
N LEU A 84 -13.66 5.44 4.67
CA LEU A 84 -14.61 4.72 3.81
C LEU A 84 -14.75 3.22 4.19
N ASN A 85 -14.21 2.78 5.32
CA ASN A 85 -14.19 1.39 5.78
C ASN A 85 -13.57 0.39 4.78
N ILE A 86 -12.66 0.85 3.95
CA ILE A 86 -11.92 -0.03 3.04
C ILE A 86 -10.80 -0.70 3.83
N SER A 87 -10.80 -2.03 3.84
CA SER A 87 -9.76 -2.78 4.54
C SER A 87 -8.41 -2.66 3.83
N ASP A 88 -7.33 -2.66 4.59
CA ASP A 88 -5.95 -2.44 4.14
C ASP A 88 -5.51 -3.41 3.03
N GLU A 89 -6.08 -4.60 3.01
CA GLU A 89 -5.80 -5.63 2.01
C GLU A 89 -6.49 -5.41 0.65
N MET A 90 -7.43 -4.47 0.56
CA MET A 90 -8.20 -4.21 -0.66
C MET A 90 -7.51 -3.22 -1.60
N PHE A 91 -6.48 -2.54 -1.10
CA PHE A 91 -5.67 -1.62 -1.89
C PHE A 91 -4.18 -1.84 -1.64
N GLY A 92 -3.38 -1.55 -2.66
CA GLY A 92 -1.92 -1.55 -2.61
C GLY A 92 -1.36 -0.27 -1.98
N ASP A 93 -0.16 0.09 -2.39
CA ASP A 93 0.46 1.33 -1.93
C ASP A 93 -0.23 2.55 -2.54
N VAL A 94 -0.29 3.63 -1.78
CA VAL A 94 -0.56 4.96 -2.31
C VAL A 94 0.75 5.51 -2.86
N VAL A 95 0.77 5.93 -4.11
CA VAL A 95 1.97 6.42 -4.80
C VAL A 95 1.85 7.91 -5.08
N ILE A 96 2.89 8.66 -4.75
CA ILE A 96 3.07 10.05 -5.18
C ILE A 96 4.24 10.08 -6.15
N TRP A 97 3.97 10.45 -7.40
CA TRP A 97 4.95 10.48 -8.47
C TRP A 97 4.77 11.71 -9.36
N ASN A 98 5.80 12.53 -9.49
CA ASN A 98 5.75 13.79 -10.24
C ASN A 98 4.57 14.69 -9.83
N ASN A 99 4.36 14.89 -8.54
CA ASN A 99 3.24 15.62 -7.95
C ASN A 99 1.85 15.12 -8.35
N ARG A 100 1.76 13.85 -8.73
CA ARG A 100 0.51 13.15 -9.06
C ARG A 100 0.29 12.04 -8.06
N TYR A 101 -0.95 11.73 -7.77
CA TYR A 101 -1.35 10.80 -6.72
C TYR A 101 -2.01 9.59 -7.34
N PHE A 102 -1.60 8.40 -6.93
CA PHE A 102 -2.12 7.15 -7.46
C PHE A 102 -2.54 6.23 -6.34
N ILE A 103 -3.64 5.50 -6.59
CA ILE A 103 -4.07 4.37 -5.76
C ILE A 103 -4.19 3.13 -6.63
N ILE A 104 -3.84 1.99 -6.05
CA ILE A 104 -3.93 0.68 -6.68
C ILE A 104 -4.95 -0.11 -5.89
N ILE A 105 -6.00 -0.61 -6.53
CA ILE A 105 -7.08 -1.30 -5.85
C ILE A 105 -7.39 -2.64 -6.49
N LEU A 106 -8.00 -3.55 -5.74
CA LEU A 106 -8.66 -4.72 -6.30
C LEU A 106 -9.95 -4.29 -7.02
N SER A 107 -10.21 -4.83 -8.20
CA SER A 107 -11.38 -4.43 -9.01
C SER A 107 -12.73 -4.72 -8.34
N CYS A 108 -12.77 -5.61 -7.34
CA CYS A 108 -14.01 -5.89 -6.61
C CYS A 108 -14.53 -4.67 -5.82
N ILE A 109 -13.69 -3.68 -5.50
CA ILE A 109 -14.11 -2.44 -4.84
C ILE A 109 -14.20 -1.25 -5.80
N ASP A 110 -14.05 -1.46 -7.11
CA ASP A 110 -14.00 -0.40 -8.11
C ASP A 110 -15.22 0.53 -8.06
N ASN A 111 -16.42 -0.04 -8.16
CA ASN A 111 -17.65 0.74 -8.13
C ASN A 111 -17.83 1.49 -6.81
N TYR A 112 -17.41 0.88 -5.70
CA TYR A 112 -17.47 1.51 -4.40
C TYR A 112 -16.54 2.73 -4.31
N ILE A 113 -15.31 2.59 -4.78
CA ILE A 113 -14.33 3.68 -4.83
C ILE A 113 -14.84 4.83 -5.71
N LYS A 114 -15.29 4.53 -6.93
CA LYS A 114 -15.83 5.55 -7.85
C LYS A 114 -17.01 6.33 -7.28
N SER A 115 -17.86 5.68 -6.52
CA SER A 115 -19.06 6.31 -5.96
C SER A 115 -18.79 7.10 -4.66
N ASN A 116 -17.77 6.72 -3.88
CA ASN A 116 -17.59 7.25 -2.54
C ASN A 116 -16.32 8.11 -2.37
N LEU A 117 -15.27 7.89 -3.17
CA LEU A 117 -14.07 8.71 -3.11
C LEU A 117 -14.22 9.97 -3.97
N THR A 118 -15.05 10.89 -3.51
CA THR A 118 -15.35 12.15 -4.21
C THR A 118 -14.63 13.34 -3.61
N SER A 119 -14.08 13.19 -2.41
CA SER A 119 -13.29 14.22 -1.74
C SER A 119 -12.25 13.62 -0.82
N ILE A 120 -11.13 14.30 -0.67
CA ILE A 120 -10.07 13.99 0.31
C ILE A 120 -9.85 15.26 1.13
N ARG A 121 -10.07 15.18 2.46
CA ARG A 121 -10.19 16.35 3.33
C ARG A 121 -11.25 17.33 2.77
N ASN A 122 -10.83 18.56 2.48
CA ASN A 122 -11.69 19.63 1.95
C ASN A 122 -11.57 19.80 0.43
N SER A 123 -10.86 18.89 -0.27
CA SER A 123 -10.64 18.98 -1.70
C SER A 123 -11.50 17.98 -2.45
N LYS A 124 -12.26 18.43 -3.43
CA LYS A 124 -12.91 17.53 -4.39
C LYS A 124 -11.83 16.81 -5.20
N VAL A 125 -12.09 15.56 -5.50
CA VAL A 125 -11.19 14.75 -6.31
C VAL A 125 -11.94 14.02 -7.42
N ASP A 126 -11.25 13.85 -8.54
CA ASP A 126 -11.68 13.03 -9.66
C ASP A 126 -10.73 11.84 -9.80
N LEU A 127 -11.25 10.71 -10.25
CA LEU A 127 -10.50 9.49 -10.48
C LEU A 127 -10.34 9.24 -11.97
N ILE A 128 -9.09 9.18 -12.43
CA ILE A 128 -8.75 8.84 -13.81
C ILE A 128 -8.13 7.45 -13.83
N GLU A 129 -8.81 6.49 -14.45
CA GLU A 129 -8.29 5.13 -14.59
C GLU A 129 -7.04 5.13 -15.47
N LYS A 130 -6.02 4.40 -15.04
CA LYS A 130 -4.77 4.18 -15.77
C LYS A 130 -4.62 2.70 -16.14
N ASP A 131 -3.78 2.45 -17.13
CA ASP A 131 -3.39 1.08 -17.46
C ASP A 131 -2.76 0.38 -16.24
N GLN A 132 -2.98 -0.93 -16.11
CA GLN A 132 -2.48 -1.72 -14.99
C GLN A 132 -0.94 -1.75 -14.87
N TYR A 133 -0.23 -1.38 -15.93
CA TYR A 133 1.24 -1.30 -15.95
C TYR A 133 1.76 0.14 -15.84
N TYR A 134 0.87 1.11 -15.65
CA TYR A 134 1.24 2.54 -15.66
C TYR A 134 2.35 2.88 -14.67
N LEU A 135 2.34 2.25 -13.49
CA LEU A 135 3.35 2.47 -12.46
C LEU A 135 4.59 1.57 -12.60
N ARG A 136 4.70 0.75 -13.64
CA ARG A 136 5.81 -0.20 -13.81
C ARG A 136 7.19 0.47 -13.82
N ASN A 137 7.27 1.70 -14.33
CA ASN A 137 8.51 2.48 -14.40
C ASN A 137 8.73 3.36 -13.17
N TYR A 138 7.75 3.40 -12.26
CA TYR A 138 7.93 4.09 -10.99
C TYR A 138 8.90 3.31 -10.12
N LYS A 139 9.83 4.04 -9.52
CA LYS A 139 10.72 3.53 -8.47
C LYS A 139 10.54 4.42 -7.27
N GLN A 140 10.28 3.82 -6.13
CA GLN A 140 10.25 4.57 -4.88
C GLN A 140 11.67 5.05 -4.58
N GLU A 141 11.84 6.36 -4.53
CA GLU A 141 13.08 6.97 -4.12
C GLU A 141 13.12 7.04 -2.60
N TYR A 142 14.25 6.65 -2.03
CA TYR A 142 14.51 6.75 -0.60
C TYR A 142 15.69 7.71 -0.41
N GLU A 143 15.55 8.67 0.49
CA GLU A 143 16.69 9.43 0.98
C GLU A 143 17.42 8.60 2.03
N GLU A 144 18.68 8.27 1.79
CA GLU A 144 19.53 7.68 2.81
C GLU A 144 19.99 8.78 3.76
N CYS A 145 19.61 8.68 5.02
CA CYS A 145 20.02 9.57 6.08
C CYS A 145 20.93 8.83 7.07
N ILE A 146 22.17 9.29 7.22
CA ILE A 146 23.08 8.77 8.25
C ILE A 146 22.90 9.62 9.49
N ILE A 147 22.45 9.01 10.57
CA ILE A 147 22.33 9.66 11.88
C ILE A 147 23.27 9.02 12.87
N ILE A 148 23.97 9.85 13.65
CA ILE A 148 24.83 9.40 14.76
C ILE A 148 24.03 9.59 16.03
N VAL A 149 23.79 8.49 16.75
CA VAL A 149 23.04 8.47 18.00
C VAL A 149 23.87 7.88 19.13
N PRO A 150 23.79 8.41 20.36
CA PRO A 150 24.55 7.90 21.49
C PRO A 150 24.00 6.55 22.01
N SER A 151 22.79 6.17 21.63
CA SER A 151 22.21 4.87 21.98
C SER A 151 21.17 4.43 20.92
N ILE A 152 20.92 3.12 20.84
CA ILE A 152 19.97 2.49 19.89
C ILE A 152 18.52 2.54 20.41
N ARG A 153 18.21 3.39 21.37
CA ARG A 153 16.83 3.55 21.86
C ARG A 153 15.98 4.23 20.79
N VAL A 154 14.75 3.74 20.64
CA VAL A 154 13.81 4.24 19.61
C VAL A 154 13.53 5.74 19.77
N ASP A 155 13.30 6.21 21.00
CA ASP A 155 13.06 7.63 21.29
C ASP A 155 14.26 8.52 20.88
N VAL A 156 15.50 8.03 21.02
CA VAL A 156 16.72 8.75 20.61
C VAL A 156 16.83 8.81 19.09
N ILE A 157 16.56 7.69 18.42
CA ILE A 157 16.61 7.60 16.96
C ILE A 157 15.55 8.51 16.34
N VAL A 158 14.30 8.38 16.79
CA VAL A 158 13.18 9.17 16.28
C VAL A 158 13.41 10.66 16.54
N SER A 159 13.81 11.08 17.74
CA SER A 159 14.08 12.49 18.05
C SER A 159 15.16 13.09 17.13
N LYS A 160 16.16 12.28 16.75
CA LYS A 160 17.23 12.72 15.85
C LYS A 160 16.74 12.85 14.39
N ILE A 161 15.91 11.92 13.93
CA ILE A 161 15.33 11.94 12.59
C ILE A 161 14.43 13.16 12.41
N ILE A 162 13.54 13.43 13.37
CA ILE A 162 12.57 14.52 13.28
C ILE A 162 13.11 15.87 13.80
N ASN A 163 14.37 15.94 14.20
CA ASN A 163 15.00 17.12 14.83
C ASN A 163 14.17 17.68 16.00
N SER A 164 13.57 16.81 16.80
CA SER A 164 12.71 17.15 17.92
C SER A 164 13.31 16.72 19.25
N SER A 165 12.78 17.24 20.36
CA SER A 165 13.16 16.78 21.69
C SER A 165 12.66 15.36 21.94
N ARG A 166 13.35 14.59 22.81
CA ARG A 166 12.95 13.22 23.16
C ARG A 166 11.56 13.10 23.77
N SER A 167 11.05 14.17 24.38
CA SER A 167 9.70 14.22 24.95
C SER A 167 8.58 14.28 23.88
N ASN A 168 8.95 14.58 22.64
CA ASN A 168 8.03 14.72 21.49
C ASN A 168 8.24 13.60 20.43
N ALA A 169 9.09 12.61 20.71
CA ALA A 169 9.45 11.52 19.81
C ALA A 169 8.71 10.19 20.13
#